data_794c1cb91bf04ff9a641a34cf68072b4
#
_entry.id   794c1cb91bf04ff9a641a34cf68072b4
#
_cell.length_a   1.000
_cell.length_b   1.000
_cell.length_c   1.000
_cell.angle_alpha   90.00
_cell.angle_beta   90.00
_cell.angle_gamma   90.00
#
_symmetry.space_group_name_H-M   'P 1'
#
loop_
_entity.id
_entity.type
_entity.pdbx_description
1 polymer ?
#
loop_
_entity_poly.entity_id
_entity_poly.type
_entity_poly.pdbx_seq_one_letter_code
_entity_poly.pdbx_strand_id
1 'polypeptide(L)'
;MTANSPGKVVEWLGGLIKVPAYVAGDGEPYRPEALFFLDENGVVLCSQVARADLLLSAAGQSLRDTIGQPLFGHKRAPTAIRVASAALARELQAACPELEVVCAPTPELDALMLALREKFAQRSDQEVSYLAAGASGPAMAAFFDAAADLYRAAPWCAIASDQHLLDVTIESLGLKHAVLSVIGQLGKSSGLVLFGSHAAFQRYLAAGAALARGEDASMPAHFTLHFERGSELPTAIRKQIISQSWRVADAEAHPWMRVIDEDLVARMPTSRELSIAELIARALPKLIEQSKPSLDAAWRGQRPLHRRIEVTGFAGRHEVIFVASDKLEPQLRWTVNEVFAKYTSLLEREIAQSRAALSEL
;
A
#
# COMPACT_ATOMS: atom_id res chain seq x y z
N MET A 1 -4.35 56.34 -31.04
CA MET A 1 -3.83 54.95 -30.98
C MET A 1 -3.53 54.65 -29.51
N THR A 2 -4.48 54.06 -28.81
CA THR A 2 -4.32 53.64 -27.40
C THR A 2 -3.62 52.29 -27.41
N ALA A 3 -2.42 52.27 -26.87
CA ALA A 3 -1.66 51.03 -26.65
C ALA A 3 -2.49 50.09 -25.74
N ASN A 4 -2.92 48.97 -26.30
CA ASN A 4 -3.52 47.88 -25.54
C ASN A 4 -2.47 47.39 -24.53
N SER A 5 -2.64 47.68 -23.24
CA SER A 5 -1.86 47.02 -22.19
C SER A 5 -2.05 45.53 -22.34
N PRO A 6 -0.98 44.72 -22.37
CA PRO A 6 -1.14 43.27 -22.41
C PRO A 6 -1.98 42.88 -21.20
N GLY A 7 -3.14 42.27 -21.46
CA GLY A 7 -4.03 41.77 -20.41
C GLY A 7 -3.22 40.85 -19.45
N LYS A 8 -3.37 41.04 -18.17
CA LYS A 8 -2.71 40.19 -17.15
C LYS A 8 -3.04 38.74 -17.45
N VAL A 9 -2.05 37.93 -17.76
CA VAL A 9 -2.23 36.47 -17.93
C VAL A 9 -2.72 35.92 -16.59
N VAL A 10 -3.88 35.29 -16.61
CA VAL A 10 -4.45 34.59 -15.45
C VAL A 10 -4.23 33.12 -15.70
N GLU A 11 -3.17 32.55 -15.11
CA GLU A 11 -2.86 31.12 -15.20
C GLU A 11 -3.52 30.37 -14.06
N TRP A 12 -4.22 29.28 -14.39
CA TRP A 12 -4.64 28.30 -13.42
C TRP A 12 -3.77 27.06 -13.51
N LEU A 13 -3.74 26.26 -12.42
CA LEU A 13 -3.08 24.97 -12.35
C LEU A 13 -4.13 23.88 -12.26
N GLY A 14 -4.00 22.82 -13.04
CA GLY A 14 -4.89 21.67 -12.99
C GLY A 14 -4.13 20.36 -12.83
N GLY A 15 -4.69 19.42 -12.07
CA GLY A 15 -4.09 18.10 -11.96
C GLY A 15 -4.95 17.07 -11.29
N LEU A 16 -4.62 15.80 -11.57
CA LEU A 16 -5.15 14.63 -10.92
C LEU A 16 -4.10 14.12 -9.92
N ILE A 17 -4.49 14.01 -8.67
CA ILE A 17 -3.61 13.61 -7.57
C ILE A 17 -4.16 12.34 -6.94
N LYS A 18 -3.36 11.28 -6.83
CA LYS A 18 -3.73 10.05 -6.11
C LYS A 18 -3.85 10.34 -4.61
N VAL A 19 -5.04 10.16 -4.04
CA VAL A 19 -5.26 10.34 -2.61
C VAL A 19 -4.50 9.27 -1.83
N PRO A 20 -3.75 9.60 -0.75
CA PRO A 20 -3.01 8.62 0.03
C PRO A 20 -3.90 7.85 1.02
N ALA A 21 -5.04 7.38 0.55
CA ALA A 21 -6.01 6.61 1.31
C ALA A 21 -6.81 5.69 0.38
N TYR A 22 -7.37 4.64 0.94
CA TYR A 22 -8.23 3.71 0.22
C TYR A 22 -9.69 3.93 0.58
N VAL A 23 -10.56 3.80 -0.41
CA VAL A 23 -12.01 3.70 -0.20
C VAL A 23 -12.37 2.21 -0.17
N ALA A 24 -12.91 1.78 0.97
CA ALA A 24 -13.53 0.48 1.13
C ALA A 24 -15.03 0.60 0.82
N GLY A 25 -15.59 -0.42 0.16
CA GLY A 25 -17.01 -0.50 -0.21
C GLY A 25 -17.39 -1.95 -0.50
N ASP A 26 -18.51 -2.17 -1.18
CA ASP A 26 -19.00 -3.52 -1.53
C ASP A 26 -18.15 -4.23 -2.59
N GLY A 27 -17.08 -3.60 -3.08
CA GLY A 27 -16.15 -4.15 -4.07
C GLY A 27 -14.70 -4.18 -3.60
N GLU A 28 -13.79 -4.43 -4.54
CA GLU A 28 -12.35 -4.33 -4.25
C GLU A 28 -11.99 -2.90 -3.80
N PRO A 29 -11.22 -2.75 -2.71
CA PRO A 29 -10.75 -1.44 -2.29
C PRO A 29 -9.98 -0.75 -3.41
N TYR A 30 -10.28 0.51 -3.66
CA TYR A 30 -9.59 1.29 -4.67
C TYR A 30 -9.01 2.56 -4.07
N ARG A 31 -7.98 3.07 -4.70
CA ARG A 31 -7.36 4.34 -4.35
C ARG A 31 -7.98 5.43 -5.20
N PRO A 32 -8.71 6.39 -4.59
CA PRO A 32 -9.30 7.48 -5.35
C PRO A 32 -8.24 8.46 -5.84
N GLU A 33 -8.59 9.23 -6.87
CA GLU A 33 -7.86 10.42 -7.26
C GLU A 33 -8.67 11.66 -6.90
N ALA A 34 -8.00 12.79 -6.80
CA ALA A 34 -8.59 14.10 -6.63
C ALA A 34 -8.23 14.99 -7.82
N LEU A 35 -9.25 15.56 -8.48
CA LEU A 35 -9.07 16.61 -9.47
C LEU A 35 -9.01 17.94 -8.73
N PHE A 36 -7.94 18.69 -8.94
CA PHE A 36 -7.78 20.04 -8.42
C PHE A 36 -7.65 21.05 -9.56
N PHE A 37 -8.26 22.24 -9.35
CA PHE A 37 -7.88 23.46 -10.04
C PHE A 37 -7.49 24.49 -8.99
N LEU A 38 -6.31 25.12 -9.18
CA LEU A 38 -5.79 26.17 -8.32
C LEU A 38 -5.63 27.46 -9.13
N ASP A 39 -5.75 28.60 -8.47
CA ASP A 39 -5.39 29.89 -9.08
C ASP A 39 -3.88 30.17 -8.95
N GLU A 40 -3.43 31.31 -9.50
CA GLU A 40 -2.05 31.76 -9.45
C GLU A 40 -1.50 32.00 -8.03
N ASN A 41 -2.36 32.05 -7.01
CA ASN A 41 -2.00 32.21 -5.61
C ASN A 41 -2.10 30.88 -4.84
N GLY A 42 -2.37 29.75 -5.52
CA GLY A 42 -2.56 28.45 -4.90
C GLY A 42 -3.92 28.24 -4.21
N VAL A 43 -4.89 29.13 -4.43
CA VAL A 43 -6.25 28.97 -3.89
C VAL A 43 -6.95 27.84 -4.61
N VAL A 44 -7.54 26.91 -3.87
CA VAL A 44 -8.27 25.77 -4.42
C VAL A 44 -9.61 26.24 -4.99
N LEU A 45 -9.72 26.19 -6.32
CA LEU A 45 -10.94 26.57 -7.05
C LEU A 45 -11.88 25.39 -7.28
N CYS A 46 -11.32 24.18 -7.36
CA CYS A 46 -12.05 22.93 -7.51
C CYS A 46 -11.34 21.82 -6.73
N SER A 47 -12.12 20.97 -6.10
CA SER A 47 -11.66 19.71 -5.50
C SER A 47 -12.75 18.66 -5.65
N GLN A 48 -12.51 17.64 -6.48
CA GLN A 48 -13.43 16.52 -6.69
C GLN A 48 -12.67 15.21 -6.48
N VAL A 49 -13.25 14.28 -5.75
CA VAL A 49 -12.63 12.98 -5.44
C VAL A 49 -13.51 11.87 -5.99
N ALA A 50 -12.93 11.03 -6.86
CA ALA A 50 -13.59 9.85 -7.41
C ALA A 50 -12.54 8.85 -7.95
N ARG A 51 -12.98 7.84 -8.69
CA ARG A 51 -12.10 6.96 -9.46
C ARG A 51 -11.45 7.75 -10.60
N ALA A 52 -10.20 7.44 -10.93
CA ALA A 52 -9.38 8.14 -11.92
C ALA A 52 -10.06 8.29 -13.29
N ASP A 53 -10.66 7.20 -13.79
CA ASP A 53 -11.37 7.15 -15.07
C ASP A 53 -12.56 8.10 -15.12
N LEU A 54 -13.31 8.21 -14.05
CA LEU A 54 -14.46 9.12 -13.93
C LEU A 54 -14.01 10.59 -13.88
N LEU A 55 -12.95 10.89 -13.14
CA LEU A 55 -12.44 12.28 -13.02
C LEU A 55 -11.86 12.78 -14.33
N LEU A 56 -11.11 11.95 -15.04
CA LEU A 56 -10.52 12.34 -16.32
C LEU A 56 -11.62 12.69 -17.35
N SER A 57 -12.63 11.83 -17.47
CA SER A 57 -13.76 12.08 -18.39
C SER A 57 -14.63 13.28 -18.00
N ALA A 58 -14.71 13.60 -16.70
CA ALA A 58 -15.49 14.73 -16.18
C ALA A 58 -14.68 16.05 -16.14
N ALA A 59 -13.35 16.02 -16.34
CA ALA A 59 -12.46 17.15 -16.09
C ALA A 59 -12.86 18.41 -16.87
N GLY A 60 -13.25 18.27 -18.14
CA GLY A 60 -13.69 19.40 -18.95
C GLY A 60 -14.97 20.05 -18.42
N GLN A 61 -15.94 19.26 -17.97
CA GLN A 61 -17.16 19.81 -17.35
C GLN A 61 -16.82 20.47 -16.01
N SER A 62 -15.99 19.83 -15.19
CA SER A 62 -15.53 20.39 -13.92
C SER A 62 -14.82 21.73 -14.08
N LEU A 63 -14.04 21.92 -15.15
CA LEU A 63 -13.41 23.20 -15.46
C LEU A 63 -14.45 24.28 -15.79
N ARG A 64 -15.44 23.99 -16.65
CA ARG A 64 -16.53 24.93 -16.96
C ARG A 64 -17.32 25.33 -15.73
N ASP A 65 -17.64 24.36 -14.89
CA ASP A 65 -18.37 24.59 -13.65
C ASP A 65 -17.55 25.46 -12.69
N THR A 66 -16.24 25.22 -12.60
CA THR A 66 -15.32 26.01 -11.76
C THR A 66 -15.19 27.46 -12.24
N ILE A 67 -15.13 27.70 -13.54
CA ILE A 67 -15.16 29.05 -14.11
C ILE A 67 -16.46 29.76 -13.72
N GLY A 68 -17.60 29.03 -13.75
CA GLY A 68 -18.90 29.55 -13.39
C GLY A 68 -19.09 29.74 -11.88
N GLN A 69 -18.58 28.82 -11.08
CA GLN A 69 -18.79 28.76 -9.62
C GLN A 69 -17.58 28.11 -8.92
N PRO A 70 -16.49 28.86 -8.64
CA PRO A 70 -15.34 28.33 -7.93
C PRO A 70 -15.69 27.99 -6.48
N LEU A 71 -14.98 26.99 -5.91
CA LEU A 71 -15.13 26.58 -4.53
C LEU A 71 -14.76 27.69 -3.55
N PHE A 72 -13.68 28.42 -3.87
CA PHE A 72 -13.23 29.61 -3.13
C PHE A 72 -12.87 30.72 -4.10
N GLY A 73 -12.87 31.96 -3.61
CA GLY A 73 -12.52 33.14 -4.41
C GLY A 73 -13.67 33.69 -5.23
N HIS A 74 -13.33 34.49 -6.23
CA HIS A 74 -14.29 35.17 -7.10
C HIS A 74 -14.37 34.48 -8.46
N LYS A 75 -15.56 34.51 -9.06
CA LYS A 75 -15.79 34.04 -10.42
C LYS A 75 -14.88 34.78 -11.41
N ARG A 76 -14.01 34.03 -12.09
CA ARG A 76 -13.17 34.52 -13.15
C ARG A 76 -12.75 33.37 -14.07
N ALA A 77 -12.57 33.66 -15.34
CA ALA A 77 -12.04 32.70 -16.29
C ALA A 77 -10.49 32.85 -16.38
N PRO A 78 -9.74 31.75 -16.43
CA PRO A 78 -8.30 31.83 -16.76
C PRO A 78 -8.11 32.18 -18.23
N THR A 79 -6.95 32.71 -18.57
CA THR A 79 -6.47 32.84 -19.96
C THR A 79 -5.66 31.62 -20.37
N ALA A 80 -5.01 30.97 -19.41
CA ALA A 80 -4.23 29.75 -19.59
C ALA A 80 -4.45 28.77 -18.41
N ILE A 81 -4.30 27.48 -18.67
CA ILE A 81 -4.26 26.44 -17.65
C ILE A 81 -3.07 25.52 -17.87
N ARG A 82 -2.25 25.34 -16.83
CA ARG A 82 -1.09 24.46 -16.85
C ARG A 82 -1.41 23.14 -16.17
N VAL A 83 -1.08 22.01 -16.82
CA VAL A 83 -1.28 20.65 -16.31
C VAL A 83 -0.07 19.76 -16.65
N ALA A 84 0.29 18.85 -15.80
CA ALA A 84 1.41 17.93 -16.07
C ALA A 84 1.00 16.72 -16.94
N SER A 85 -0.28 16.35 -16.96
CA SER A 85 -0.78 15.17 -17.68
C SER A 85 -1.24 15.53 -19.09
N ALA A 86 -0.63 14.92 -20.12
CA ALA A 86 -1.05 15.08 -21.51
C ALA A 86 -2.49 14.56 -21.78
N ALA A 87 -2.96 13.57 -21.01
CA ALA A 87 -4.34 13.09 -21.10
C ALA A 87 -5.31 14.17 -20.59
N LEU A 88 -5.03 14.75 -19.41
CA LEU A 88 -5.82 15.83 -18.85
C LEU A 88 -5.81 17.07 -19.76
N ALA A 89 -4.64 17.44 -20.32
CA ALA A 89 -4.54 18.55 -21.25
C ALA A 89 -5.47 18.40 -22.46
N ARG A 90 -5.55 17.19 -23.03
CA ARG A 90 -6.45 16.91 -24.17
C ARG A 90 -7.92 17.05 -23.81
N GLU A 91 -8.33 16.53 -22.64
CA GLU A 91 -9.72 16.65 -22.17
C GLU A 91 -10.11 18.12 -21.93
N LEU A 92 -9.22 18.90 -21.30
CA LEU A 92 -9.48 20.31 -21.03
C LEU A 92 -9.51 21.14 -22.32
N GLN A 93 -8.57 20.92 -23.26
CA GLN A 93 -8.54 21.61 -24.53
C GLN A 93 -9.77 21.29 -25.40
N ALA A 94 -10.23 20.03 -25.37
CA ALA A 94 -11.45 19.64 -26.09
C ALA A 94 -12.71 20.30 -25.49
N ALA A 95 -12.74 20.47 -24.18
CA ALA A 95 -13.89 21.07 -23.47
C ALA A 95 -13.93 22.60 -23.56
N CYS A 96 -12.77 23.26 -23.59
CA CYS A 96 -12.61 24.71 -23.58
C CYS A 96 -11.57 25.12 -24.66
N PRO A 97 -11.94 25.09 -25.96
CA PRO A 97 -11.01 25.36 -27.06
C PRO A 97 -10.41 26.77 -27.04
N GLU A 98 -11.09 27.71 -26.37
CA GLU A 98 -10.68 29.13 -26.23
C GLU A 98 -9.58 29.33 -25.18
N LEU A 99 -9.32 28.34 -24.32
CA LEU A 99 -8.27 28.42 -23.33
C LEU A 99 -6.94 27.90 -23.87
N GLU A 100 -5.87 28.56 -23.48
CA GLU A 100 -4.52 28.05 -23.71
C GLU A 100 -4.25 26.92 -22.67
N VAL A 101 -4.13 25.69 -23.14
CA VAL A 101 -3.78 24.53 -22.25
C VAL A 101 -2.31 24.18 -22.42
N VAL A 102 -1.52 24.41 -21.39
CA VAL A 102 -0.07 24.18 -21.39
C VAL A 102 0.24 22.87 -20.66
N CYS A 103 0.86 21.92 -21.37
CA CYS A 103 1.34 20.69 -20.74
C CYS A 103 2.77 20.88 -20.22
N ALA A 104 2.93 21.13 -18.92
CA ALA A 104 4.21 21.37 -18.25
C ALA A 104 4.16 20.96 -16.78
N PRO A 105 5.31 20.77 -16.09
CA PRO A 105 5.36 20.39 -14.68
C PRO A 105 4.56 21.33 -13.78
N THR A 106 3.96 20.75 -12.73
CA THR A 106 3.12 21.45 -11.74
C THR A 106 3.63 21.20 -10.31
N PRO A 107 4.83 21.72 -9.92
CA PRO A 107 5.43 21.48 -8.62
C PRO A 107 4.55 21.98 -7.45
N GLU A 108 3.65 22.93 -7.70
CA GLU A 108 2.68 23.41 -6.71
C GLU A 108 1.69 22.32 -6.31
N LEU A 109 1.29 21.44 -7.25
CA LEU A 109 0.45 20.29 -6.96
C LEU A 109 1.22 19.19 -6.24
N ASP A 110 2.52 19.05 -6.48
CA ASP A 110 3.38 18.13 -5.75
C ASP A 110 3.48 18.54 -4.26
N ALA A 111 3.61 19.82 -3.98
CA ALA A 111 3.58 20.38 -2.62
C ALA A 111 2.22 20.13 -1.93
N LEU A 112 1.10 20.31 -2.67
CA LEU A 112 -0.23 19.98 -2.14
C LEU A 112 -0.36 18.50 -1.81
N MET A 113 0.17 17.61 -2.67
CA MET A 113 0.19 16.17 -2.43
C MET A 113 0.93 15.84 -1.15
N LEU A 114 2.10 16.44 -0.92
CA LEU A 114 2.90 16.22 0.28
C LEU A 114 2.10 16.62 1.53
N ALA A 115 1.48 17.80 1.54
CA ALA A 115 0.65 18.27 2.64
C ALA A 115 -0.57 17.35 2.90
N LEU A 116 -1.17 16.80 1.85
CA LEU A 116 -2.26 15.80 1.98
C LEU A 116 -1.76 14.51 2.63
N ARG A 117 -0.60 13.98 2.19
CA ARG A 117 0.00 12.78 2.78
C ARG A 117 0.21 12.92 4.29
N GLU A 118 0.71 14.06 4.75
CA GLU A 118 0.91 14.34 6.17
C GLU A 118 -0.40 14.36 6.95
N LYS A 119 -1.42 15.03 6.42
CA LYS A 119 -2.75 15.08 7.06
C LYS A 119 -3.40 13.69 7.15
N PHE A 120 -3.26 12.88 6.09
CA PHE A 120 -3.79 11.51 6.11
C PHE A 120 -3.01 10.62 7.06
N ALA A 121 -1.68 10.74 7.14
CA ALA A 121 -0.86 10.01 8.10
C ALA A 121 -1.27 10.30 9.56
N GLN A 122 -1.56 11.57 9.88
CA GLN A 122 -2.03 11.97 11.23
C GLN A 122 -3.44 11.44 11.56
N ARG A 123 -4.31 11.29 10.57
CA ARG A 123 -5.68 10.76 10.77
C ARG A 123 -5.73 9.24 10.82
N SER A 124 -4.81 8.56 10.13
CA SER A 124 -4.84 7.09 10.00
C SER A 124 -4.79 6.37 11.35
N ASP A 125 -4.14 6.94 12.37
CA ASP A 125 -4.06 6.33 13.70
C ASP A 125 -5.37 6.34 14.49
N GLN A 126 -6.33 7.18 14.10
CA GLN A 126 -7.61 7.35 14.84
C GLN A 126 -8.76 6.52 14.25
N GLU A 127 -8.73 6.19 12.97
CA GLU A 127 -9.86 5.57 12.25
C GLU A 127 -9.57 4.16 11.70
N VAL A 128 -8.39 3.61 11.97
CA VAL A 128 -8.03 2.27 11.48
C VAL A 128 -8.89 1.20 12.17
N SER A 129 -9.50 0.34 11.38
CA SER A 129 -10.27 -0.82 11.86
C SER A 129 -10.00 -2.05 11.02
N TYR A 130 -9.82 -3.20 11.66
CA TYR A 130 -9.72 -4.48 10.96
C TYR A 130 -10.99 -4.84 10.17
N LEU A 131 -12.13 -4.27 10.53
CA LEU A 131 -13.40 -4.54 9.87
C LEU A 131 -13.72 -3.55 8.74
N ALA A 132 -12.89 -2.51 8.54
CA ALA A 132 -13.14 -1.45 7.57
C ALA A 132 -13.16 -1.93 6.11
N ALA A 133 -12.43 -3.02 5.80
CA ALA A 133 -12.34 -3.57 4.44
C ALA A 133 -13.32 -4.73 4.18
N GLY A 134 -14.43 -4.79 4.94
CA GLY A 134 -15.50 -5.76 4.74
C GLY A 134 -15.25 -7.13 5.39
N ALA A 135 -14.19 -7.30 6.17
CA ALA A 135 -13.98 -8.52 6.94
C ALA A 135 -15.05 -8.66 8.05
N SER A 136 -15.61 -9.85 8.22
CA SER A 136 -16.55 -10.11 9.33
C SER A 136 -15.80 -10.36 10.64
N GLY A 137 -16.45 -10.05 11.78
CA GLY A 137 -15.90 -10.33 13.10
C GLY A 137 -15.48 -11.80 13.29
N PRO A 138 -16.33 -12.78 12.92
CA PRO A 138 -15.96 -14.20 12.99
C PRO A 138 -14.77 -14.61 12.11
N ALA A 139 -14.65 -14.06 10.88
CA ALA A 139 -13.50 -14.32 10.02
C ALA A 139 -12.21 -13.75 10.63
N MET A 140 -12.30 -12.56 11.20
CA MET A 140 -11.17 -11.95 11.92
C MET A 140 -10.78 -12.76 13.17
N ALA A 141 -11.75 -13.26 13.95
CA ALA A 141 -11.47 -14.14 15.08
C ALA A 141 -10.71 -15.41 14.66
N ALA A 142 -11.13 -16.04 13.55
CA ALA A 142 -10.46 -17.23 13.01
C ALA A 142 -9.02 -16.93 12.55
N PHE A 143 -8.81 -15.76 11.95
CA PHE A 143 -7.46 -15.28 11.61
C PHE A 143 -6.61 -15.05 12.87
N PHE A 144 -7.12 -14.37 13.89
CA PHE A 144 -6.40 -14.15 15.14
C PHE A 144 -6.01 -15.45 15.82
N ASP A 145 -6.91 -16.46 15.80
CA ASP A 145 -6.60 -17.80 16.30
C ASP A 145 -5.45 -18.45 15.55
N ALA A 146 -5.48 -18.38 14.20
CA ALA A 146 -4.43 -18.92 13.36
C ALA A 146 -3.09 -18.18 13.56
N ALA A 147 -3.14 -16.86 13.68
CA ALA A 147 -1.96 -16.03 13.92
C ALA A 147 -1.33 -16.30 15.30
N ALA A 148 -2.14 -16.50 16.35
CA ALA A 148 -1.64 -16.85 17.65
C ALA A 148 -0.95 -18.23 17.67
N ASP A 149 -1.45 -19.20 16.92
CA ASP A 149 -0.82 -20.51 16.76
C ASP A 149 0.46 -20.42 15.90
N LEU A 150 0.47 -19.61 14.85
CA LEU A 150 1.66 -19.31 14.05
C LEU A 150 2.78 -18.70 14.91
N TYR A 151 2.43 -17.73 15.76
CA TYR A 151 3.42 -17.09 16.65
C TYR A 151 4.05 -18.10 17.59
N ARG A 152 3.25 -18.97 18.23
CA ARG A 152 3.76 -20.02 19.13
C ARG A 152 4.62 -21.05 18.41
N ALA A 153 4.30 -21.37 17.16
CA ALA A 153 5.11 -22.26 16.33
C ALA A 153 6.43 -21.62 15.90
N ALA A 154 6.56 -20.30 15.96
CA ALA A 154 7.75 -19.51 15.69
C ALA A 154 8.51 -19.95 14.41
N PRO A 155 7.89 -19.91 13.21
CA PRO A 155 8.49 -20.41 11.98
C PRO A 155 9.83 -19.75 11.65
N TRP A 156 10.08 -18.53 12.10
CA TRP A 156 11.34 -17.81 11.97
C TRP A 156 12.49 -18.41 12.76
N CYS A 157 12.22 -19.26 13.76
CA CYS A 157 13.26 -20.06 14.44
C CYS A 157 13.63 -21.32 13.64
N ALA A 158 12.73 -21.80 12.78
CA ALA A 158 12.93 -22.99 11.96
C ALA A 158 13.48 -22.67 10.57
N ILE A 159 13.15 -21.53 9.99
CA ILE A 159 13.58 -21.05 8.68
C ILE A 159 14.75 -20.09 8.88
N ALA A 160 15.95 -20.49 8.46
CA ALA A 160 17.20 -19.82 8.83
C ALA A 160 17.41 -18.43 8.16
N SER A 161 16.67 -18.13 7.09
CA SER A 161 16.82 -16.88 6.35
C SER A 161 15.47 -16.43 5.76
N ASP A 162 15.23 -15.13 5.70
CA ASP A 162 14.12 -14.52 4.98
C ASP A 162 14.24 -14.67 3.44
N GLN A 163 15.38 -15.11 2.96
CA GLN A 163 15.64 -15.50 1.56
C GLN A 163 15.30 -16.98 1.27
N HIS A 164 15.01 -17.77 2.27
CA HIS A 164 14.49 -19.13 2.13
C HIS A 164 13.02 -19.07 1.79
N LEU A 165 12.73 -18.83 0.51
CA LEU A 165 11.40 -18.55 0.02
C LEU A 165 10.56 -19.82 -0.14
N LEU A 166 9.24 -19.62 -0.05
CA LEU A 166 8.23 -20.62 -0.36
C LEU A 166 7.31 -20.08 -1.46
N ASP A 167 7.19 -20.80 -2.58
CA ASP A 167 6.08 -20.58 -3.52
C ASP A 167 4.80 -21.11 -2.89
N VAL A 168 3.74 -20.32 -2.90
CA VAL A 168 2.47 -20.63 -2.27
C VAL A 168 1.35 -20.55 -3.29
N THR A 169 0.56 -21.62 -3.38
CA THR A 169 -0.65 -21.68 -4.20
C THR A 169 -1.85 -22.11 -3.34
N ILE A 170 -2.96 -21.37 -3.46
CA ILE A 170 -4.27 -21.67 -2.86
C ILE A 170 -5.31 -21.50 -3.96
N GLU A 171 -5.56 -22.57 -4.72
CA GLU A 171 -6.39 -22.50 -5.93
C GLU A 171 -7.82 -22.03 -5.63
N SER A 172 -8.40 -22.49 -4.53
CA SER A 172 -9.75 -22.13 -4.08
C SER A 172 -9.93 -20.63 -3.80
N LEU A 173 -8.83 -19.90 -3.56
CA LEU A 173 -8.82 -18.45 -3.38
C LEU A 173 -8.18 -17.72 -4.57
N GLY A 174 -7.86 -18.41 -5.67
CA GLY A 174 -7.24 -17.83 -6.85
C GLY A 174 -5.81 -17.29 -6.60
N LEU A 175 -5.14 -17.73 -5.52
CA LEU A 175 -3.73 -17.43 -5.29
C LEU A 175 -2.88 -18.45 -6.03
N LYS A 176 -2.01 -18.00 -6.92
CA LYS A 176 -1.14 -18.87 -7.71
C LYS A 176 0.29 -18.34 -7.70
N HIS A 177 1.23 -19.21 -7.32
CA HIS A 177 2.67 -18.90 -7.36
C HIS A 177 3.05 -17.59 -6.65
N ALA A 178 2.37 -17.28 -5.54
CA ALA A 178 2.78 -16.20 -4.67
C ALA A 178 4.04 -16.61 -3.89
N VAL A 179 4.89 -15.66 -3.56
CA VAL A 179 6.16 -15.93 -2.86
C VAL A 179 6.05 -15.46 -1.42
N LEU A 180 6.24 -16.39 -0.50
CA LEU A 180 6.24 -16.15 0.93
C LEU A 180 7.67 -16.08 1.46
N SER A 181 8.00 -14.99 2.13
CA SER A 181 9.18 -14.82 2.96
C SER A 181 8.78 -14.84 4.43
N VAL A 182 9.52 -15.58 5.24
CA VAL A 182 9.37 -15.60 6.70
C VAL A 182 10.44 -14.71 7.30
N ILE A 183 10.05 -13.75 8.11
CA ILE A 183 10.95 -12.78 8.76
C ILE A 183 10.95 -12.98 10.28
N GLY A 184 12.04 -12.61 10.95
CA GLY A 184 12.16 -12.72 12.41
C GLY A 184 13.49 -13.30 12.89
N GLN A 185 14.36 -13.73 11.99
CA GLN A 185 15.66 -14.35 12.31
C GLN A 185 16.60 -13.39 13.09
N LEU A 186 16.40 -12.06 12.93
CA LEU A 186 17.20 -11.04 13.62
C LEU A 186 16.60 -10.64 14.99
N GLY A 187 15.46 -11.19 15.39
CA GLY A 187 14.81 -10.90 16.67
C GLY A 187 14.21 -9.49 16.82
N LYS A 188 14.13 -8.71 15.71
CA LYS A 188 13.59 -7.35 15.72
C LYS A 188 12.10 -7.28 15.39
N SER A 189 11.68 -8.00 14.38
CA SER A 189 10.29 -8.12 13.95
C SER A 189 10.08 -9.52 13.44
N SER A 190 9.03 -10.20 13.87
CA SER A 190 8.67 -11.53 13.38
C SER A 190 7.39 -11.49 12.58
N GLY A 191 7.30 -12.32 11.53
CA GLY A 191 6.13 -12.32 10.69
C GLY A 191 6.33 -12.96 9.32
N LEU A 192 5.45 -12.55 8.40
CA LEU A 192 5.38 -13.05 7.03
C LEU A 192 5.27 -11.89 6.05
N VAL A 193 5.92 -12.01 4.90
CA VAL A 193 5.72 -11.11 3.77
C VAL A 193 5.35 -11.94 2.54
N LEU A 194 4.23 -11.61 1.90
CA LEU A 194 3.72 -12.31 0.73
C LEU A 194 3.75 -11.40 -0.49
N PHE A 195 4.43 -11.83 -1.53
CA PHE A 195 4.53 -11.16 -2.81
C PHE A 195 3.68 -11.90 -3.85
N GLY A 196 3.07 -11.18 -4.79
CA GLY A 196 2.23 -11.78 -5.82
C GLY A 196 2.98 -12.69 -6.79
N SER A 197 4.33 -12.62 -6.85
CA SER A 197 5.18 -13.48 -7.68
C SER A 197 6.66 -13.38 -7.29
N HIS A 198 7.48 -14.28 -7.80
CA HIS A 198 8.94 -14.20 -7.66
C HIS A 198 9.52 -12.91 -8.29
N ALA A 199 9.00 -12.49 -9.43
CA ALA A 199 9.42 -11.23 -10.05
C ALA A 199 9.10 -10.00 -9.17
N ALA A 200 7.96 -10.00 -8.45
CA ALA A 200 7.64 -8.96 -7.49
C ALA A 200 8.62 -8.97 -6.31
N PHE A 201 8.95 -10.14 -5.77
CA PHE A 201 9.97 -10.26 -4.72
C PHE A 201 11.34 -9.72 -5.17
N GLN A 202 11.79 -10.05 -6.37
CA GLN A 202 13.08 -9.54 -6.89
C GLN A 202 13.04 -8.01 -7.06
N ARG A 203 11.93 -7.44 -7.57
CA ARG A 203 11.76 -5.98 -7.65
C ARG A 203 11.79 -5.32 -6.26
N TYR A 204 11.21 -5.96 -5.25
CA TYR A 204 11.24 -5.47 -3.87
C TYR A 204 12.68 -5.35 -3.36
N LEU A 205 13.51 -6.37 -3.55
CA LEU A 205 14.93 -6.32 -3.16
C LEU A 205 15.73 -5.29 -3.97
N ALA A 206 15.47 -5.18 -5.28
CA ALA A 206 16.11 -4.18 -6.14
C ALA A 206 15.73 -2.75 -5.74
N ALA A 207 14.46 -2.51 -5.42
CA ALA A 207 13.98 -1.22 -4.93
C ALA A 207 14.64 -0.85 -3.60
N GLY A 208 14.77 -1.79 -2.66
CA GLY A 208 15.49 -1.58 -1.41
C GLY A 208 16.96 -1.20 -1.62
N ALA A 209 17.64 -1.86 -2.57
CA ALA A 209 19.01 -1.52 -2.92
C ALA A 209 19.13 -0.13 -3.57
N ALA A 210 18.18 0.28 -4.42
CA ALA A 210 18.13 1.60 -5.01
C ALA A 210 17.90 2.70 -3.95
N LEU A 211 16.91 2.52 -3.09
CA LEU A 211 16.64 3.43 -1.97
C LEU A 211 17.85 3.57 -1.02
N ALA A 212 18.62 2.51 -0.82
CA ALA A 212 19.84 2.57 -0.02
C ALA A 212 20.93 3.46 -0.63
N ARG A 213 20.93 3.62 -1.96
CA ARG A 213 21.81 4.55 -2.68
C ARG A 213 21.25 5.96 -2.80
N GLY A 214 20.03 6.21 -2.29
CA GLY A 214 19.34 7.49 -2.41
C GLY A 214 18.66 7.69 -3.78
N GLU A 215 18.42 6.61 -4.51
CA GLU A 215 17.72 6.62 -5.80
C GLU A 215 16.21 6.43 -5.57
N ASP A 216 15.40 7.05 -6.42
CA ASP A 216 13.96 6.80 -6.42
C ASP A 216 13.66 5.38 -6.91
N ALA A 217 12.81 4.68 -6.18
CA ALA A 217 12.41 3.33 -6.55
C ALA A 217 10.96 3.04 -6.14
N SER A 218 10.22 2.44 -7.07
CA SER A 218 8.86 1.95 -6.79
C SER A 218 8.93 0.55 -6.18
N MET A 219 8.28 0.38 -5.03
CA MET A 219 8.13 -0.93 -4.39
C MET A 219 6.99 -1.71 -5.05
N PRO A 220 7.12 -3.03 -5.26
CA PRO A 220 5.97 -3.83 -5.67
C PRO A 220 4.95 -3.94 -4.56
N ALA A 221 3.68 -4.02 -4.93
CA ALA A 221 2.61 -4.30 -3.99
C ALA A 221 2.87 -5.64 -3.27
N HIS A 222 2.66 -5.65 -1.96
CA HIS A 222 2.89 -6.83 -1.13
C HIS A 222 1.99 -6.83 0.11
N PHE A 223 1.84 -7.98 0.70
CA PHE A 223 1.10 -8.21 1.92
C PHE A 223 2.06 -8.49 3.07
N THR A 224 1.81 -7.89 4.24
CA THR A 224 2.60 -8.12 5.45
C THR A 224 1.73 -8.57 6.61
N LEU A 225 2.22 -9.54 7.38
CA LEU A 225 1.74 -9.92 8.69
C LEU A 225 2.91 -9.83 9.66
N HIS A 226 2.87 -8.88 10.57
CA HIS A 226 3.86 -8.73 11.64
C HIS A 226 3.23 -9.02 12.99
N PHE A 227 4.06 -9.33 13.97
CA PHE A 227 3.66 -9.43 15.36
C PHE A 227 4.25 -8.24 16.13
N GLU A 228 3.36 -7.42 16.67
CA GLU A 228 3.71 -6.14 17.31
C GLU A 228 3.34 -6.18 18.79
N ARG A 229 4.01 -5.34 19.57
CA ARG A 229 3.59 -5.07 20.94
C ARG A 229 2.24 -4.37 20.97
N GLY A 230 1.39 -4.72 21.91
CA GLY A 230 0.11 -4.04 22.04
C GLY A 230 0.23 -2.52 22.21
N SER A 231 1.34 -2.02 22.77
CA SER A 231 1.63 -0.59 22.93
C SER A 231 1.96 0.12 21.60
N GLU A 232 2.43 -0.61 20.59
CA GLU A 232 2.83 -0.10 19.27
C GLU A 232 1.66 -0.05 18.28
N LEU A 233 0.58 -0.78 18.58
CA LEU A 233 -0.63 -0.74 17.76
C LEU A 233 -1.42 0.57 17.93
N PRO A 234 -2.09 1.04 16.87
CA PRO A 234 -3.06 2.13 16.98
C PRO A 234 -4.10 1.86 18.08
N THR A 235 -4.45 2.90 18.83
CA THR A 235 -5.40 2.77 19.95
C THR A 235 -6.76 2.20 19.52
N ALA A 236 -7.23 2.55 18.34
CA ALA A 236 -8.49 2.05 17.78
C ALA A 236 -8.43 0.52 17.56
N ILE A 237 -7.32 0.00 17.03
CA ILE A 237 -7.08 -1.44 16.82
C ILE A 237 -7.05 -2.18 18.16
N ARG A 238 -6.32 -1.67 19.15
CA ARG A 238 -6.28 -2.29 20.49
C ARG A 238 -7.66 -2.38 21.13
N LYS A 239 -8.44 -1.31 21.06
CA LYS A 239 -9.82 -1.30 21.56
C LYS A 239 -10.68 -2.33 20.82
N GLN A 240 -10.50 -2.46 19.51
CA GLN A 240 -11.24 -3.42 18.71
C GLN A 240 -10.89 -4.86 19.08
N ILE A 241 -9.61 -5.22 19.24
CA ILE A 241 -9.16 -6.54 19.69
C ILE A 241 -9.81 -6.90 21.01
N ILE A 242 -9.78 -5.99 21.99
CA ILE A 242 -10.38 -6.19 23.32
C ILE A 242 -11.90 -6.34 23.23
N SER A 243 -12.58 -5.44 22.53
CA SER A 243 -14.06 -5.45 22.45
C SER A 243 -14.60 -6.67 21.71
N GLN A 244 -13.86 -7.20 20.75
CA GLN A 244 -14.21 -8.41 20.00
C GLN A 244 -13.67 -9.70 20.64
N SER A 245 -12.91 -9.58 21.74
CA SER A 245 -12.28 -10.72 22.43
C SER A 245 -11.43 -11.60 21.52
N TRP A 246 -10.74 -11.01 20.52
CA TRP A 246 -9.87 -11.77 19.63
C TRP A 246 -8.64 -12.26 20.37
N ARG A 247 -8.30 -13.55 20.14
CA ARG A 247 -7.20 -14.21 20.82
C ARG A 247 -5.85 -13.71 20.28
N VAL A 248 -4.96 -13.26 21.16
CA VAL A 248 -3.56 -12.97 20.87
C VAL A 248 -2.66 -14.01 21.56
N ALA A 249 -1.46 -14.25 21.06
CA ALA A 249 -0.54 -15.21 21.65
C ALA A 249 -0.02 -14.74 23.02
N ASP A 250 0.38 -13.46 23.09
CA ASP A 250 0.75 -12.73 24.31
C ASP A 250 0.74 -11.20 24.07
N ALA A 251 1.19 -10.42 25.04
CA ALA A 251 1.22 -8.95 24.96
C ALA A 251 2.17 -8.39 23.90
N GLU A 252 3.16 -9.19 23.46
CA GLU A 252 4.17 -8.84 22.45
C GLU A 252 3.82 -9.42 21.08
N ALA A 253 2.66 -10.06 20.93
CA ALA A 253 2.31 -10.89 19.77
C ALA A 253 0.93 -10.55 19.18
N HIS A 254 0.62 -9.28 19.03
CA HIS A 254 -0.58 -8.85 18.33
C HIS A 254 -0.34 -8.92 16.82
N PRO A 255 -1.12 -9.72 16.07
CA PRO A 255 -0.96 -9.78 14.63
C PRO A 255 -1.36 -8.45 14.00
N TRP A 256 -0.45 -7.83 13.26
CA TRP A 256 -0.64 -6.60 12.52
C TRP A 256 -0.49 -6.86 11.03
N MET A 257 -1.57 -6.73 10.30
CA MET A 257 -1.67 -7.12 8.91
C MET A 257 -1.96 -5.93 8.02
N ARG A 258 -1.21 -5.77 6.92
CA ARG A 258 -1.38 -4.70 5.94
C ARG A 258 -1.15 -5.19 4.52
N VAL A 259 -1.85 -4.58 3.59
CA VAL A 259 -1.55 -4.64 2.16
C VAL A 259 -0.97 -3.30 1.77
N ILE A 260 0.24 -3.33 1.21
CA ILE A 260 1.01 -2.13 0.83
C ILE A 260 1.04 -2.08 -0.69
N ASP A 261 0.66 -0.97 -1.28
CA ASP A 261 0.68 -0.77 -2.73
C ASP A 261 2.03 -0.27 -3.26
N GLU A 262 2.12 -0.05 -4.56
CA GLU A 262 3.36 0.38 -5.23
C GLU A 262 3.78 1.82 -4.85
N ASP A 263 2.85 2.64 -4.37
CA ASP A 263 3.12 3.98 -3.86
C ASP A 263 3.28 4.00 -2.32
N LEU A 264 3.40 2.79 -1.71
CA LEU A 264 3.63 2.56 -0.28
C LEU A 264 2.48 3.01 0.62
N VAL A 265 1.29 3.14 0.06
CA VAL A 265 0.08 3.40 0.83
C VAL A 265 -0.45 2.08 1.38
N ALA A 266 -0.57 2.00 2.70
CA ALA A 266 -1.06 0.82 3.37
C ALA A 266 -2.59 0.85 3.50
N ARG A 267 -3.21 -0.32 3.37
CA ARG A 267 -4.63 -0.56 3.65
C ARG A 267 -4.85 -1.82 4.47
N MET A 268 -6.04 -1.93 5.03
CA MET A 268 -6.49 -3.19 5.63
C MET A 268 -6.76 -4.24 4.54
N PRO A 269 -6.57 -5.53 4.85
CA PRO A 269 -6.85 -6.61 3.92
C PRO A 269 -8.35 -6.76 3.67
N THR A 270 -8.69 -7.18 2.46
CA THR A 270 -10.03 -7.67 2.10
C THR A 270 -10.33 -9.00 2.78
N SER A 271 -11.60 -9.42 2.77
CA SER A 271 -12.00 -10.75 3.27
C SER A 271 -11.24 -11.90 2.58
N ARG A 272 -10.94 -11.76 1.27
CA ARG A 272 -10.16 -12.76 0.52
C ARG A 272 -8.70 -12.79 1.00
N GLU A 273 -8.07 -11.65 1.15
CA GLU A 273 -6.68 -11.53 1.62
C GLU A 273 -6.53 -12.01 3.08
N LEU A 274 -7.53 -11.73 3.90
CA LEU A 274 -7.63 -12.25 5.26
C LEU A 274 -7.69 -13.79 5.28
N SER A 275 -8.52 -14.38 4.41
CA SER A 275 -8.61 -15.84 4.29
C SER A 275 -7.28 -16.46 3.80
N ILE A 276 -6.59 -15.83 2.87
CA ILE A 276 -5.25 -16.26 2.43
C ILE A 276 -4.28 -16.27 3.62
N ALA A 277 -4.25 -15.19 4.40
CA ALA A 277 -3.37 -15.08 5.57
C ALA A 277 -3.70 -16.12 6.64
N GLU A 278 -4.98 -16.34 6.93
CA GLU A 278 -5.44 -17.38 7.87
C GLU A 278 -4.96 -18.76 7.43
N LEU A 279 -5.17 -19.13 6.16
CA LEU A 279 -4.80 -20.45 5.65
C LEU A 279 -3.28 -20.67 5.66
N ILE A 280 -2.50 -19.65 5.28
CA ILE A 280 -1.02 -19.70 5.37
C ILE A 280 -0.60 -19.85 6.85
N ALA A 281 -1.19 -19.07 7.77
CA ALA A 281 -0.87 -19.14 9.18
C ALA A 281 -1.17 -20.51 9.81
N ARG A 282 -2.22 -21.20 9.33
CA ARG A 282 -2.55 -22.58 9.75
C ARG A 282 -1.68 -23.66 9.10
N ALA A 283 -1.27 -23.42 7.84
CA ALA A 283 -0.55 -24.43 7.05
C ALA A 283 0.96 -24.44 7.32
N LEU A 284 1.56 -23.26 7.52
CA LEU A 284 3.02 -23.13 7.66
C LEU A 284 3.60 -23.89 8.85
N PRO A 285 3.02 -23.86 10.06
CA PRO A 285 3.48 -24.70 11.17
C PRO A 285 3.48 -26.18 10.84
N LYS A 286 2.40 -26.68 10.20
CA LYS A 286 2.29 -28.07 9.77
C LYS A 286 3.34 -28.45 8.72
N LEU A 287 3.60 -27.55 7.77
CA LEU A 287 4.66 -27.75 6.77
C LEU A 287 6.02 -27.95 7.44
N ILE A 288 6.36 -27.08 8.40
CA ILE A 288 7.64 -27.14 9.12
C ILE A 288 7.75 -28.42 9.92
N GLU A 289 6.73 -28.75 10.71
CA GLU A 289 6.68 -29.97 11.52
C GLU A 289 6.88 -31.24 10.66
N GLN A 290 6.22 -31.31 9.51
CA GLN A 290 6.24 -32.49 8.64
C GLN A 290 7.44 -32.56 7.70
N SER A 291 8.12 -31.43 7.42
CA SER A 291 9.02 -31.36 6.27
C SER A 291 10.33 -30.60 6.52
N LYS A 292 10.67 -30.21 7.75
CA LYS A 292 11.86 -29.40 8.04
C LYS A 292 13.16 -29.91 7.39
N PRO A 293 13.53 -31.20 7.46
CA PRO A 293 14.76 -31.69 6.80
C PRO A 293 14.69 -31.59 5.28
N SER A 294 13.49 -31.76 4.70
CA SER A 294 13.29 -31.67 3.24
C SER A 294 13.28 -30.22 2.76
N LEU A 295 12.80 -29.28 3.57
CA LEU A 295 12.89 -27.85 3.32
C LEU A 295 14.37 -27.41 3.28
N ASP A 296 15.15 -27.79 4.29
CA ASP A 296 16.57 -27.46 4.35
C ASP A 296 17.36 -28.06 3.17
N ALA A 297 17.00 -29.27 2.72
CA ALA A 297 17.57 -29.89 1.54
C ALA A 297 17.20 -29.15 0.24
N ALA A 298 15.96 -28.69 0.13
CA ALA A 298 15.48 -27.96 -1.04
C ALA A 298 16.20 -26.62 -1.19
N TRP A 299 16.34 -25.85 -0.12
CA TRP A 299 17.06 -24.56 -0.14
C TRP A 299 18.58 -24.70 -0.37
N ARG A 300 19.17 -25.88 -0.09
CA ARG A 300 20.56 -26.20 -0.45
C ARG A 300 20.71 -26.75 -1.87
N GLY A 301 19.68 -26.69 -2.68
CA GLY A 301 19.74 -27.16 -4.07
C GLY A 301 19.80 -28.67 -4.26
N GLN A 302 19.53 -29.47 -3.19
CA GLN A 302 19.64 -30.92 -3.28
C GLN A 302 18.42 -31.54 -3.97
N ARG A 303 17.22 -31.20 -3.50
CA ARG A 303 15.96 -31.72 -4.06
C ARG A 303 14.82 -30.73 -3.80
N PRO A 304 14.10 -30.27 -4.83
CA PRO A 304 12.92 -29.43 -4.63
C PRO A 304 11.86 -30.13 -3.75
N LEU A 305 11.25 -29.37 -2.87
CA LEU A 305 10.13 -29.82 -2.06
C LEU A 305 8.81 -29.34 -2.67
N HIS A 306 7.88 -30.24 -2.81
CA HIS A 306 6.48 -29.92 -3.15
C HIS A 306 5.60 -30.57 -2.08
N ARG A 307 4.80 -29.77 -1.34
CA ARG A 307 3.89 -30.25 -0.28
C ARG A 307 2.53 -29.63 -0.41
N ARG A 308 1.52 -30.47 -0.18
CA ARG A 308 0.12 -30.09 -0.05
C ARG A 308 -0.28 -30.24 1.40
N ILE A 309 -0.78 -29.18 2.00
CA ILE A 309 -1.21 -29.14 3.40
C ILE A 309 -2.71 -28.82 3.42
N GLU A 310 -3.49 -29.76 3.91
CA GLU A 310 -4.91 -29.53 4.16
C GLU A 310 -5.13 -28.77 5.47
N VAL A 311 -5.90 -27.70 5.40
CA VAL A 311 -6.30 -26.90 6.56
C VAL A 311 -7.78 -26.54 6.49
N THR A 312 -8.40 -26.40 7.64
CA THR A 312 -9.75 -25.86 7.76
C THR A 312 -9.65 -24.43 8.26
N GLY A 313 -10.03 -23.49 7.42
CA GLY A 313 -10.19 -22.09 7.74
C GLY A 313 -11.64 -21.72 8.01
N PHE A 314 -11.90 -20.43 8.24
CA PHE A 314 -13.24 -19.89 8.44
C PHE A 314 -14.19 -20.21 7.29
N ALA A 315 -13.71 -20.12 6.04
CA ALA A 315 -14.50 -20.38 4.82
C ALA A 315 -14.59 -21.88 4.47
N GLY A 316 -14.08 -22.80 5.28
CA GLY A 316 -14.13 -24.23 5.03
C GLY A 316 -12.77 -24.90 4.88
N ARG A 317 -12.77 -26.07 4.23
CA ARG A 317 -11.56 -26.88 4.00
C ARG A 317 -10.85 -26.45 2.72
N HIS A 318 -9.55 -26.22 2.82
CA HIS A 318 -8.70 -25.75 1.72
C HIS A 318 -7.40 -26.54 1.66
N GLU A 319 -6.81 -26.58 0.48
CA GLU A 319 -5.46 -27.09 0.25
C GLU A 319 -4.52 -25.89 0.02
N VAL A 320 -3.42 -25.86 0.77
CA VAL A 320 -2.31 -24.93 0.58
C VAL A 320 -1.12 -25.70 0.03
N ILE A 321 -0.65 -25.33 -1.13
CA ILE A 321 0.48 -25.96 -1.80
C ILE A 321 1.71 -25.10 -1.58
N PHE A 322 2.78 -25.71 -1.07
CA PHE A 322 4.08 -25.09 -0.88
C PHE A 322 5.12 -25.75 -1.78
N VAL A 323 5.93 -24.92 -2.43
CA VAL A 323 7.11 -25.37 -3.16
C VAL A 323 8.33 -24.62 -2.63
N ALA A 324 9.40 -25.37 -2.31
CA ALA A 324 10.69 -24.81 -1.94
C ALA A 324 11.77 -25.35 -2.88
N SER A 325 12.67 -24.49 -3.36
CA SER A 325 13.81 -24.86 -4.16
C SER A 325 14.87 -23.76 -4.11
N ASP A 326 16.10 -24.09 -4.48
CA ASP A 326 17.21 -23.15 -4.68
C ASP A 326 16.96 -22.09 -5.77
N LYS A 327 16.08 -22.42 -6.73
CA LYS A 327 15.69 -21.49 -7.81
C LYS A 327 14.91 -20.29 -7.33
N LEU A 328 14.40 -20.34 -6.11
CA LEU A 328 13.69 -19.23 -5.48
C LEU A 328 14.63 -18.30 -4.71
N GLU A 329 15.90 -18.68 -4.50
CA GLU A 329 16.85 -17.82 -3.82
C GLU A 329 17.16 -16.55 -4.61
N PRO A 330 17.15 -15.39 -3.97
CA PRO A 330 17.45 -14.13 -4.65
C PRO A 330 18.95 -14.03 -4.94
N GLN A 331 19.29 -13.56 -6.14
CA GLN A 331 20.68 -13.28 -6.51
C GLN A 331 21.20 -11.95 -5.91
N LEU A 332 20.41 -11.24 -5.13
CA LEU A 332 20.75 -9.96 -4.54
C LEU A 332 21.21 -10.12 -3.09
N ARG A 333 22.18 -9.28 -2.68
CA ARG A 333 22.76 -9.29 -1.32
C ARG A 333 21.83 -8.72 -0.24
N TRP A 334 20.69 -8.13 -0.61
CA TRP A 334 19.76 -7.49 0.32
C TRP A 334 18.74 -8.49 0.83
N THR A 335 18.43 -8.40 2.12
CA THR A 335 17.37 -9.17 2.77
C THR A 335 16.07 -8.37 2.83
N VAL A 336 14.94 -9.05 2.99
CA VAL A 336 13.63 -8.41 3.19
C VAL A 336 13.65 -7.51 4.42
N ASN A 337 14.30 -7.96 5.50
CA ASN A 337 14.44 -7.18 6.73
C ASN A 337 15.24 -5.89 6.53
N GLU A 338 16.32 -5.92 5.75
CA GLU A 338 17.12 -4.72 5.45
C GLU A 338 16.37 -3.71 4.61
N VAL A 339 15.63 -4.18 3.59
CA VAL A 339 14.78 -3.33 2.75
C VAL A 339 13.70 -2.67 3.61
N PHE A 340 13.03 -3.44 4.44
CA PHE A 340 11.96 -2.95 5.33
C PHE A 340 12.49 -1.89 6.32
N ALA A 341 13.58 -2.19 7.01
CA ALA A 341 14.18 -1.25 7.97
C ALA A 341 14.64 0.05 7.29
N LYS A 342 15.23 -0.05 6.10
CA LYS A 342 15.67 1.13 5.33
C LYS A 342 14.50 1.99 4.90
N TYR A 343 13.42 1.35 4.42
CA TYR A 343 12.22 2.03 3.98
C TYR A 343 11.54 2.81 5.13
N THR A 344 11.35 2.18 6.28
CA THR A 344 10.78 2.82 7.47
C THR A 344 11.61 4.05 7.87
N SER A 345 12.94 3.92 7.89
CA SER A 345 13.85 5.02 8.20
C SER A 345 13.82 6.18 7.18
N LEU A 346 13.55 5.91 5.89
CA LEU A 346 13.40 6.94 4.86
C LEU A 346 12.08 7.70 5.04
N LEU A 347 11.00 6.99 5.26
CA LEU A 347 9.67 7.58 5.48
C LEU A 347 9.67 8.50 6.71
N GLU A 348 10.29 8.07 7.81
CA GLU A 348 10.45 8.89 9.02
C GLU A 348 11.25 10.17 8.75
N ARG A 349 12.31 10.10 7.93
CA ARG A 349 13.11 11.26 7.54
C ARG A 349 12.35 12.24 6.66
N GLU A 350 11.62 11.74 5.66
CA GLU A 350 10.79 12.58 4.79
C GLU A 350 9.71 13.31 5.60
N ILE A 351 9.05 12.63 6.53
CA ILE A 351 8.07 13.25 7.44
C ILE A 351 8.73 14.33 8.30
N ALA A 352 9.92 14.06 8.84
CA ALA A 352 10.65 15.04 9.67
C ALA A 352 11.10 16.28 8.86
N GLN A 353 11.60 16.10 7.65
CA GLN A 353 12.01 17.19 6.74
C GLN A 353 10.81 18.05 6.33
N SER A 354 9.68 17.43 6.00
CA SER A 354 8.46 18.13 5.66
C SER A 354 7.93 18.96 6.83
N ARG A 355 8.01 18.43 8.06
CA ARG A 355 7.64 19.17 9.28
C ARG A 355 8.55 20.40 9.51
N ALA A 356 9.85 20.25 9.28
CA ALA A 356 10.79 21.38 9.39
C ALA A 356 10.49 22.48 8.37
N ALA A 357 10.27 22.13 7.11
CA ALA A 357 9.92 23.07 6.05
C ALA A 357 8.62 23.84 6.31
N LEU A 358 7.61 23.17 6.89
CA LEU A 358 6.32 23.80 7.26
C LEU A 358 6.40 24.70 8.48
N SER A 359 7.42 24.53 9.35
CA SER A 359 7.64 25.41 10.51
C SER A 359 8.39 26.71 10.16
N GLU A 360 8.96 26.79 8.97
CA GLU A 360 9.66 27.97 8.43
C GLU A 360 8.76 28.85 7.54
N LEU A 361 7.52 28.39 7.23
CA LEU A 361 6.48 29.16 6.55
C LEU A 361 5.49 29.77 7.54
#